data_1301f6d216ee54c52a8ace4a7335010a
#
_entry.id   1301f6d216ee54c52a8ace4a7335010a
#
_cell.length_a   1.000
_cell.length_b   1.000
_cell.length_c   1.000
_cell.angle_alpha   90.00
_cell.angle_beta   90.00
_cell.angle_gamma   90.00
#
_symmetry.space_group_name_H-M   'P 1'
#
loop_
_entity.id
_entity.type
_entity.pdbx_description
1 polymer ?
#
loop_
_entity_poly.entity_id
_entity_poly.type
_entity_poly.pdbx_seq_one_letter_code
_entity_poly.pdbx_strand_id
1 'polypeptide(L)'
;MTDGYYGGTSPSVGNVDGDNGAPYADGYSDTLADVAMEYYENDLASGLDDLVPTTDTDTATHQHMVTYSVSFGVYGTLNPDDYDIENGPYPTWPNPGSGDQQKIDDLWHAAVNGRGTFLSASRPDDLVNSLLSIMQHIESRIASASAVSVNGDELYEKLGADILMFQASYNSDGWTGDVKAYGIDTETGQVITTSYQWSAADELETTNWDTGRIIATYTGSAGIPFRYSSLTSTQQNQLNADPTTAQNILNFLRGDASNEESNGGPFRDRYWRLGDLVHSSPVFVNGVLYTGGNDGMLHAFSASDGSELFAYVPNLVFENLSQLADTEYTHKYYVDLTPTVKYVSSLDKTILVGGLAKGGRGYYALDVSNATSITSETALAGKVLWEYGGDDDLGYTFSKPVIVESYDSSVGAIVIFGNGYSSVNENAVLYILNPWTGAVIKKIDTGVGSCNGLSSPVAVDVDYDQIVDYVYAGDLKGNMWKFDLTASSSGSWDVAYKSGGTPKPVFQAKGPGGAIQSITTKPDVMRHCEKDGYIVVFATGSYLGETDVSDTSTQTIYGIWDY
;
A
#
# COMPACT_ATOMS: atom_id res chain seq x y z
N MET A 1 14.95 -29.85 -7.45
CA MET A 1 14.42 -30.81 -6.45
C MET A 1 14.90 -32.21 -6.78
N THR A 2 15.35 -32.98 -5.80
CA THR A 2 15.82 -34.36 -5.97
C THR A 2 15.38 -35.26 -4.82
N ASP A 3 15.03 -36.51 -5.13
CA ASP A 3 14.79 -37.62 -4.21
C ASP A 3 15.96 -38.62 -4.19
N GLY A 4 17.09 -38.23 -4.74
CA GLY A 4 18.29 -39.03 -4.85
C GLY A 4 19.52 -38.19 -5.12
N TYR A 5 20.62 -38.89 -5.45
CA TYR A 5 21.90 -38.26 -5.72
C TYR A 5 22.05 -38.01 -7.21
N TYR A 6 22.59 -36.86 -7.57
CA TYR A 6 22.83 -36.55 -8.97
C TYR A 6 24.09 -37.27 -9.52
N GLY A 7 24.13 -37.42 -10.84
CA GLY A 7 25.27 -37.94 -11.59
C GLY A 7 25.16 -37.56 -13.05
N GLY A 8 26.24 -37.54 -13.74
CA GLY A 8 26.28 -37.15 -15.16
C GLY A 8 27.69 -36.83 -15.66
N THR A 9 27.77 -36.22 -16.81
CA THR A 9 29.02 -35.66 -17.34
C THR A 9 29.29 -34.31 -16.72
N SER A 10 30.58 -33.95 -16.57
CA SER A 10 30.99 -32.62 -16.08
C SER A 10 30.32 -31.51 -16.90
N PRO A 11 29.79 -30.46 -16.27
CA PRO A 11 29.22 -29.30 -16.93
C PRO A 11 30.27 -28.47 -17.69
N SER A 12 31.56 -28.65 -17.36
CA SER A 12 32.69 -27.95 -17.98
C SER A 12 32.66 -26.43 -17.83
N VAL A 13 32.22 -25.95 -16.68
CA VAL A 13 32.19 -24.51 -16.32
C VAL A 13 33.47 -24.08 -15.58
N GLY A 14 34.23 -25.03 -15.00
CA GLY A 14 35.43 -24.77 -14.22
C GLY A 14 35.09 -24.54 -12.72
N ASN A 15 36.00 -23.90 -12.01
CA ASN A 15 35.76 -23.41 -10.62
C ASN A 15 35.36 -21.94 -10.74
N VAL A 16 34.04 -21.66 -10.77
CA VAL A 16 33.48 -20.33 -10.98
C VAL A 16 33.45 -19.55 -9.66
N ASP A 17 33.17 -20.23 -8.56
CA ASP A 17 33.05 -19.61 -7.25
C ASP A 17 34.37 -19.44 -6.49
N GLY A 18 35.49 -19.97 -7.02
CA GLY A 18 36.76 -20.03 -6.30
C GLY A 18 37.39 -18.70 -5.91
N ASP A 19 36.98 -17.58 -6.46
CA ASP A 19 37.44 -16.23 -6.15
C ASP A 19 36.40 -15.36 -5.39
N ASN A 20 35.20 -15.89 -5.10
CA ASN A 20 34.12 -15.14 -4.47
C ASN A 20 34.25 -14.99 -2.92
N GLY A 21 35.09 -15.78 -2.26
CA GLY A 21 35.21 -15.80 -0.80
C GLY A 21 34.05 -16.52 -0.11
N ALA A 22 34.13 -16.62 1.22
CA ALA A 22 33.07 -17.26 2.01
C ALA A 22 31.80 -16.37 2.04
N PRO A 23 30.60 -16.97 2.04
CA PRO A 23 30.26 -18.40 2.12
C PRO A 23 30.28 -19.13 0.76
N TYR A 24 30.61 -18.47 -0.33
CA TYR A 24 30.37 -18.93 -1.71
C TYR A 24 31.47 -19.86 -2.23
N ALA A 25 32.73 -19.58 -1.88
CA ALA A 25 33.87 -20.23 -2.51
C ALA A 25 34.14 -21.63 -2.01
N ASP A 26 34.56 -22.52 -2.96
CA ASP A 26 35.24 -23.76 -2.64
C ASP A 26 36.49 -23.99 -3.53
N GLY A 27 37.11 -25.17 -3.47
CA GLY A 27 38.30 -25.49 -4.25
C GLY A 27 38.03 -26.54 -5.31
N TYR A 28 36.79 -26.84 -5.61
CA TYR A 28 36.40 -27.88 -6.55
C TYR A 28 35.89 -27.25 -7.84
N SER A 29 35.92 -27.98 -8.95
CA SER A 29 35.51 -27.47 -10.25
C SER A 29 34.39 -28.31 -10.81
N ASP A 30 33.56 -27.69 -11.65
CA ASP A 30 32.49 -28.37 -12.36
C ASP A 30 31.41 -28.96 -11.42
N THR A 31 31.15 -28.29 -10.28
CA THR A 31 30.13 -28.65 -9.31
C THR A 31 28.76 -28.02 -9.70
N LEU A 32 27.69 -28.36 -8.99
CA LEU A 32 26.41 -27.68 -9.13
C LEU A 32 26.49 -26.24 -8.61
N ALA A 33 27.30 -26.01 -7.57
CA ALA A 33 27.56 -24.69 -7.03
C ALA A 33 28.24 -23.77 -8.07
N ASP A 34 29.23 -24.29 -8.84
CA ASP A 34 29.85 -23.56 -9.95
C ASP A 34 28.82 -23.20 -11.04
N VAL A 35 27.95 -24.13 -11.39
CA VAL A 35 26.89 -23.87 -12.38
C VAL A 35 25.94 -22.77 -11.87
N ALA A 36 25.52 -22.84 -10.61
CA ALA A 36 24.66 -21.84 -10.05
C ALA A 36 25.32 -20.45 -10.01
N MET A 37 26.63 -20.38 -9.69
CA MET A 37 27.39 -19.13 -9.69
C MET A 37 27.54 -18.56 -11.10
N GLU A 38 27.86 -19.40 -12.10
CA GLU A 38 27.96 -18.99 -13.52
C GLU A 38 26.70 -18.28 -14.01
N TYR A 39 25.51 -18.85 -13.69
CA TYR A 39 24.23 -18.27 -14.09
C TYR A 39 23.75 -17.14 -13.18
N TYR A 40 24.39 -16.92 -12.05
CA TYR A 40 24.16 -15.77 -11.19
C TYR A 40 25.03 -14.57 -11.61
N GLU A 41 26.29 -14.76 -11.91
CA GLU A 41 27.25 -13.68 -12.19
C GLU A 41 27.12 -13.11 -13.60
N ASN A 42 26.64 -13.90 -14.54
CA ASN A 42 26.54 -13.48 -15.94
C ASN A 42 25.16 -12.89 -16.24
N ASP A 43 25.16 -11.77 -16.98
CA ASP A 43 23.93 -11.22 -17.53
C ASP A 43 23.35 -12.15 -18.61
N LEU A 44 22.20 -12.77 -18.29
CA LEU A 44 21.54 -13.74 -19.14
C LEU A 44 20.71 -13.10 -20.27
N ALA A 45 20.51 -11.79 -20.22
CA ALA A 45 19.73 -11.05 -21.21
C ALA A 45 20.29 -9.65 -21.48
N SER A 46 21.53 -9.56 -21.95
CA SER A 46 22.29 -8.32 -22.19
C SER A 46 21.61 -7.29 -23.13
N GLY A 47 20.43 -7.57 -23.64
CA GLY A 47 19.59 -6.65 -24.42
C GLY A 47 18.50 -5.96 -23.61
N LEU A 48 18.38 -6.28 -22.33
CA LEU A 48 17.47 -5.65 -21.37
C LEU A 48 18.27 -4.72 -20.45
N ASP A 49 17.58 -3.75 -19.86
CA ASP A 49 18.18 -2.87 -18.86
C ASP A 49 18.41 -3.63 -17.54
N ASP A 50 19.51 -3.35 -16.84
CA ASP A 50 19.89 -3.95 -15.55
C ASP A 50 19.05 -3.39 -14.39
N LEU A 51 17.77 -3.74 -14.38
CA LEU A 51 16.76 -3.26 -13.42
C LEU A 51 16.13 -4.40 -12.59
N VAL A 52 16.82 -5.52 -12.43
CA VAL A 52 16.33 -6.62 -11.57
C VAL A 52 16.26 -6.14 -10.12
N PRO A 53 15.13 -6.34 -9.42
CA PRO A 53 15.01 -5.97 -8.01
C PRO A 53 16.05 -6.71 -7.15
N THR A 54 16.74 -5.96 -6.29
CA THR A 54 17.76 -6.49 -5.38
C THR A 54 17.20 -6.78 -3.99
N THR A 55 17.83 -7.71 -3.26
CA THR A 55 17.59 -7.97 -1.83
C THR A 55 18.91 -7.82 -1.05
N ASP A 56 18.89 -7.97 0.27
CA ASP A 56 20.10 -7.89 1.10
C ASP A 56 21.13 -8.99 0.74
N THR A 57 20.65 -10.14 0.29
CA THR A 57 21.50 -11.29 -0.11
C THR A 57 21.76 -11.38 -1.61
N ASP A 58 20.90 -10.77 -2.44
CA ASP A 58 20.99 -10.74 -3.89
C ASP A 58 21.09 -9.29 -4.37
N THR A 59 22.30 -8.87 -4.66
CA THR A 59 22.61 -7.47 -5.03
C THR A 59 22.82 -7.27 -6.54
N ALA A 60 22.65 -8.33 -7.35
CA ALA A 60 22.81 -8.23 -8.79
C ALA A 60 21.60 -7.55 -9.44
N THR A 61 21.86 -6.54 -10.27
CA THR A 61 20.82 -5.79 -11.02
C THR A 61 20.63 -6.29 -12.45
N HIS A 62 21.58 -7.08 -12.98
CA HIS A 62 21.46 -7.71 -14.29
C HIS A 62 20.56 -8.95 -14.23
N GLN A 63 20.11 -9.44 -15.38
CA GLN A 63 19.28 -10.64 -15.48
C GLN A 63 20.11 -11.88 -15.16
N HIS A 64 19.78 -12.55 -14.07
CA HIS A 64 20.48 -13.73 -13.55
C HIS A 64 19.51 -14.81 -13.07
N MET A 65 20.03 -15.98 -12.76
CA MET A 65 19.23 -17.11 -12.27
C MET A 65 19.39 -17.27 -10.75
N VAL A 66 18.27 -17.24 -10.02
CA VAL A 66 18.24 -17.60 -8.61
C VAL A 66 17.96 -19.09 -8.46
N THR A 67 18.81 -19.79 -7.70
CA THR A 67 18.76 -21.25 -7.59
C THR A 67 18.15 -21.69 -6.27
N TYR A 68 17.01 -22.34 -6.33
CA TYR A 68 16.38 -23.01 -5.18
C TYR A 68 16.59 -24.51 -5.28
N SER A 69 16.97 -25.15 -4.19
CA SER A 69 17.16 -26.59 -4.16
C SER A 69 16.42 -27.26 -3.02
N VAL A 70 15.81 -28.40 -3.31
CA VAL A 70 15.07 -29.22 -2.34
C VAL A 70 15.58 -30.65 -2.41
N SER A 71 16.06 -31.18 -1.28
CA SER A 71 16.33 -32.61 -1.10
C SER A 71 15.11 -33.29 -0.45
N PHE A 72 14.73 -34.46 -0.96
CA PHE A 72 13.61 -35.22 -0.41
C PHE A 72 14.05 -36.60 0.04
N GLY A 73 14.04 -36.82 1.37
CA GLY A 73 14.41 -38.09 1.99
C GLY A 73 15.91 -38.41 1.95
N VAL A 74 16.75 -37.47 1.49
CA VAL A 74 18.21 -37.61 1.43
C VAL A 74 18.91 -36.47 2.17
N TYR A 75 20.06 -36.74 2.79
CA TYR A 75 20.78 -35.81 3.63
C TYR A 75 22.24 -35.68 3.21
N GLY A 76 22.79 -34.49 3.36
CA GLY A 76 24.21 -34.21 3.23
C GLY A 76 25.03 -34.65 4.43
N THR A 77 26.30 -34.25 4.45
CA THR A 77 27.21 -34.40 5.59
C THR A 77 27.20 -33.20 6.54
N LEU A 78 26.73 -32.05 6.01
CA LEU A 78 26.55 -30.80 6.76
C LEU A 78 25.09 -30.66 7.18
N ASN A 79 24.88 -30.08 8.36
CA ASN A 79 23.54 -29.68 8.81
C ASN A 79 23.40 -28.16 8.63
N PRO A 80 22.47 -27.67 7.76
CA PRO A 80 22.29 -26.25 7.53
C PRO A 80 22.01 -25.43 8.80
N ASP A 81 21.36 -26.01 9.81
CA ASP A 81 21.03 -25.34 11.07
C ASP A 81 22.25 -24.98 11.94
N ASP A 82 23.43 -25.55 11.63
CA ASP A 82 24.67 -25.27 12.37
C ASP A 82 25.42 -24.04 11.82
N TYR A 83 24.92 -23.39 10.75
CA TYR A 83 25.60 -22.32 10.02
C TYR A 83 24.69 -21.14 9.76
N ASP A 84 25.27 -19.93 9.81
CA ASP A 84 24.61 -18.69 9.39
C ASP A 84 25.33 -18.17 8.12
N ILE A 85 24.66 -18.30 6.98
CA ILE A 85 25.23 -17.94 5.66
C ILE A 85 25.46 -16.42 5.53
N GLU A 86 24.73 -15.59 6.28
CA GLU A 86 24.87 -14.14 6.22
C GLU A 86 25.97 -13.62 7.14
N ASN A 87 26.07 -14.17 8.36
CA ASN A 87 26.92 -13.61 9.40
C ASN A 87 28.04 -14.57 9.87
N GLY A 88 27.98 -15.86 9.47
CA GLY A 88 28.88 -16.93 9.92
C GLY A 88 28.50 -17.52 11.29
N PRO A 89 29.00 -18.69 11.67
CA PRO A 89 30.08 -19.41 10.97
C PRO A 89 29.66 -19.96 9.60
N TYR A 90 30.55 -19.87 8.62
CA TYR A 90 30.32 -20.39 7.28
C TYR A 90 30.68 -21.88 7.14
N PRO A 91 29.96 -22.66 6.31
CA PRO A 91 30.32 -24.04 6.05
C PRO A 91 31.65 -24.15 5.29
N THR A 92 32.35 -25.25 5.51
CA THR A 92 33.44 -25.66 4.62
C THR A 92 32.88 -26.71 3.66
N TRP A 93 32.70 -26.33 2.43
CA TRP A 93 32.06 -27.17 1.43
C TRP A 93 32.89 -28.43 1.12
N PRO A 94 32.30 -29.63 1.25
CA PRO A 94 33.01 -30.88 0.96
C PRO A 94 33.04 -31.16 -0.54
N ASN A 95 34.04 -31.96 -1.00
CA ASN A 95 34.15 -32.36 -2.39
C ASN A 95 32.95 -33.25 -2.82
N PRO A 96 32.10 -32.82 -3.76
CA PRO A 96 30.98 -33.64 -4.25
C PRO A 96 31.38 -34.96 -4.88
N GLY A 97 32.62 -35.05 -5.38
CA GLY A 97 33.18 -36.29 -5.94
C GLY A 97 33.54 -37.34 -4.87
N SER A 98 33.52 -36.98 -3.57
CA SER A 98 33.92 -37.89 -2.48
C SER A 98 32.82 -38.88 -2.10
N GLY A 99 31.57 -38.61 -2.39
CA GLY A 99 30.45 -39.48 -2.08
C GLY A 99 29.08 -38.86 -2.31
N ASP A 100 28.05 -39.65 -2.13
CA ASP A 100 26.67 -39.22 -2.46
C ASP A 100 26.13 -38.17 -1.51
N GLN A 101 26.47 -38.25 -0.20
CA GLN A 101 26.03 -37.22 0.77
C GLN A 101 26.63 -35.84 0.46
N GLN A 102 27.89 -35.79 0.01
CA GLN A 102 28.55 -34.55 -0.38
C GLN A 102 27.91 -33.90 -1.61
N LYS A 103 27.22 -34.68 -2.46
CA LYS A 103 26.40 -34.12 -3.55
C LYS A 103 25.15 -33.40 -3.03
N ILE A 104 24.61 -33.78 -1.86
CA ILE A 104 23.52 -33.05 -1.23
C ILE A 104 24.04 -31.76 -0.59
N ASP A 105 25.25 -31.78 -0.04
CA ASP A 105 25.92 -30.55 0.41
C ASP A 105 26.18 -29.59 -0.76
N ASP A 106 26.51 -30.11 -1.95
CA ASP A 106 26.66 -29.30 -3.17
C ASP A 106 25.32 -28.73 -3.69
N LEU A 107 24.20 -29.42 -3.47
CA LEU A 107 22.88 -28.85 -3.71
C LEU A 107 22.60 -27.64 -2.82
N TRP A 108 23.00 -27.72 -1.55
CA TRP A 108 22.91 -26.58 -0.64
C TRP A 108 23.84 -25.45 -1.07
N HIS A 109 25.08 -25.76 -1.40
CA HIS A 109 26.05 -24.81 -1.92
C HIS A 109 25.55 -24.11 -3.20
N ALA A 110 24.96 -24.87 -4.12
CA ALA A 110 24.35 -24.30 -5.33
C ALA A 110 23.22 -23.32 -5.02
N ALA A 111 22.40 -23.59 -4.00
CA ALA A 111 21.37 -22.63 -3.57
C ALA A 111 22.00 -21.35 -2.98
N VAL A 112 23.07 -21.47 -2.19
CA VAL A 112 23.82 -20.33 -1.64
C VAL A 112 24.44 -19.50 -2.78
N ASN A 113 25.11 -20.14 -3.73
CA ASN A 113 25.76 -19.48 -4.87
C ASN A 113 24.75 -18.79 -5.80
N GLY A 114 23.58 -19.38 -6.01
CA GLY A 114 22.49 -18.79 -6.77
C GLY A 114 21.56 -17.88 -5.96
N ARG A 115 21.94 -17.48 -4.73
CA ARG A 115 21.17 -16.54 -3.86
C ARG A 115 19.72 -16.99 -3.56
N GLY A 116 19.44 -18.29 -3.68
CA GLY A 116 18.17 -18.89 -3.28
C GLY A 116 18.27 -19.61 -1.95
N THR A 117 17.38 -20.56 -1.72
CA THR A 117 17.27 -21.30 -0.46
C THR A 117 17.38 -22.81 -0.70
N PHE A 118 18.07 -23.50 0.20
CA PHE A 118 18.09 -24.95 0.27
C PHE A 118 17.11 -25.44 1.33
N LEU A 119 16.29 -26.41 0.99
CA LEU A 119 15.31 -27.02 1.87
C LEU A 119 15.46 -28.53 1.88
N SER A 120 15.35 -29.11 3.07
CA SER A 120 15.40 -30.57 3.26
C SER A 120 14.05 -31.06 3.74
N ALA A 121 13.36 -31.88 2.95
CA ALA A 121 12.07 -32.45 3.27
C ALA A 121 12.18 -33.95 3.53
N SER A 122 11.80 -34.39 4.73
CA SER A 122 11.85 -35.82 5.11
C SER A 122 10.51 -36.53 4.92
N ARG A 123 9.43 -35.78 4.79
CA ARG A 123 8.05 -36.29 4.62
C ARG A 123 7.31 -35.47 3.55
N PRO A 124 6.23 -36.03 2.95
CA PRO A 124 5.45 -35.30 1.95
C PRO A 124 4.93 -33.94 2.42
N ASP A 125 4.53 -33.81 3.69
CA ASP A 125 4.06 -32.54 4.26
C ASP A 125 5.21 -31.52 4.37
N ASP A 126 6.42 -31.98 4.71
CA ASP A 126 7.61 -31.13 4.74
C ASP A 126 7.95 -30.63 3.32
N LEU A 127 7.75 -31.46 2.30
CA LEU A 127 7.95 -31.08 0.90
C LEU A 127 6.95 -29.98 0.47
N VAL A 128 5.68 -30.12 0.82
CA VAL A 128 4.66 -29.10 0.55
C VAL A 128 5.03 -27.78 1.22
N ASN A 129 5.37 -27.82 2.50
CA ASN A 129 5.78 -26.63 3.24
C ASN A 129 7.05 -25.99 2.65
N SER A 130 8.02 -26.81 2.23
CA SER A 130 9.23 -26.34 1.56
C SER A 130 8.93 -25.62 0.23
N LEU A 131 8.05 -26.18 -0.58
CA LEU A 131 7.64 -25.56 -1.85
C LEU A 131 6.87 -24.25 -1.61
N LEU A 132 5.97 -24.23 -0.61
CA LEU A 132 5.27 -23.00 -0.21
C LEU A 132 6.25 -21.92 0.26
N SER A 133 7.26 -22.28 1.06
CA SER A 133 8.29 -21.35 1.50
C SER A 133 9.10 -20.77 0.33
N ILE A 134 9.47 -21.61 -0.66
CA ILE A 134 10.12 -21.13 -1.88
C ILE A 134 9.22 -20.17 -2.66
N MET A 135 7.94 -20.50 -2.84
CA MET A 135 6.99 -19.64 -3.54
C MET A 135 6.83 -18.29 -2.82
N GLN A 136 6.73 -18.30 -1.50
CA GLN A 136 6.68 -17.07 -0.69
C GLN A 136 7.96 -16.23 -0.84
N HIS A 137 9.14 -16.88 -0.86
CA HIS A 137 10.40 -16.18 -1.07
C HIS A 137 10.49 -15.56 -2.47
N ILE A 138 10.06 -16.28 -3.51
CA ILE A 138 9.96 -15.74 -4.88
C ILE A 138 8.98 -14.57 -4.92
N GLU A 139 7.80 -14.73 -4.34
CA GLU A 139 6.78 -13.68 -4.27
C GLU A 139 7.29 -12.42 -3.56
N SER A 140 8.02 -12.57 -2.45
CA SER A 140 8.61 -11.43 -1.72
C SER A 140 9.64 -10.64 -2.53
N ARG A 141 10.30 -11.26 -3.49
CA ARG A 141 11.26 -10.61 -4.41
C ARG A 141 10.56 -9.81 -5.51
N ILE A 142 9.36 -10.21 -5.90
CA ILE A 142 8.58 -9.57 -6.98
C ILE A 142 7.58 -8.57 -6.39
N ALA A 143 7.12 -8.78 -5.17
CA ALA A 143 6.14 -7.93 -4.51
C ALA A 143 6.80 -6.71 -3.86
N SER A 144 6.30 -5.52 -4.20
CA SER A 144 6.68 -4.29 -3.50
C SER A 144 5.78 -4.09 -2.28
N ALA A 145 6.37 -4.05 -1.09
CA ALA A 145 5.64 -3.70 0.12
C ALA A 145 5.26 -2.21 0.09
N SER A 146 3.98 -1.91 0.12
CA SER A 146 3.50 -0.53 0.01
C SER A 146 3.36 0.16 1.36
N ALA A 147 2.95 -0.55 2.41
CA ALA A 147 2.78 0.04 3.74
C ALA A 147 2.56 -1.02 4.83
N VAL A 148 2.86 -0.62 6.06
CA VAL A 148 2.71 -1.44 7.26
C VAL A 148 1.79 -0.75 8.25
N SER A 149 0.87 -1.50 8.86
CA SER A 149 0.07 -1.08 10.00
C SER A 149 0.19 -2.11 11.13
N VAL A 150 0.05 -1.67 12.37
CA VAL A 150 0.09 -2.53 13.55
C VAL A 150 -1.19 -2.31 14.35
N ASN A 151 -1.73 -3.34 14.98
CA ASN A 151 -2.90 -3.24 15.86
C ASN A 151 -2.56 -2.57 17.23
N GLY A 152 -1.79 -1.46 17.18
CA GLY A 152 -1.17 -0.82 18.33
C GLY A 152 -2.11 -0.19 19.35
N ASP A 153 -3.35 0.13 18.99
CA ASP A 153 -4.32 0.72 19.91
C ASP A 153 -4.80 -0.28 20.98
N GLU A 154 -4.64 -1.59 20.76
CA GLU A 154 -4.95 -2.65 21.73
C GLU A 154 -3.75 -3.11 22.58
N LEU A 155 -2.56 -2.55 22.35
CA LEU A 155 -1.32 -2.93 23.06
C LEU A 155 -1.38 -2.71 24.59
N TYR A 156 -2.29 -1.86 25.06
CA TYR A 156 -2.39 -1.54 26.50
C TYR A 156 -3.35 -2.44 27.28
N GLU A 157 -4.25 -3.19 26.64
CA GLU A 157 -5.30 -3.93 27.37
C GLU A 157 -5.15 -5.46 27.40
N LYS A 158 -4.28 -6.08 26.58
CA LYS A 158 -4.12 -7.53 26.55
C LYS A 158 -2.65 -7.97 26.55
N LEU A 159 -2.06 -8.05 27.72
CA LEU A 159 -0.91 -8.93 27.97
C LEU A 159 -1.35 -10.38 27.73
N GLY A 160 -1.16 -10.89 26.50
CA GLY A 160 -1.46 -12.30 26.15
C GLY A 160 -2.27 -12.52 24.87
N ALA A 161 -2.59 -11.49 24.08
CA ALA A 161 -3.12 -11.64 22.72
C ALA A 161 -2.00 -11.53 21.70
N ASP A 162 -2.11 -12.29 20.60
CA ASP A 162 -1.17 -12.23 19.49
C ASP A 162 -1.17 -10.80 18.90
N ILE A 163 0.00 -10.16 18.98
CA ILE A 163 0.21 -8.85 18.36
C ILE A 163 0.46 -9.13 16.89
N LEU A 164 -0.30 -8.47 16.01
CA LEU A 164 -0.19 -8.64 14.57
C LEU A 164 0.33 -7.36 13.93
N MET A 165 1.21 -7.53 12.96
CA MET A 165 1.59 -6.52 11.98
C MET A 165 0.85 -6.82 10.67
N PHE A 166 0.21 -5.82 10.11
CA PHE A 166 -0.48 -5.94 8.82
C PHE A 166 0.33 -5.22 7.74
N GLN A 167 0.63 -5.94 6.68
CA GLN A 167 1.41 -5.42 5.57
C GLN A 167 0.59 -5.50 4.29
N ALA A 168 0.41 -4.35 3.63
CA ALA A 168 -0.06 -4.31 2.26
C ALA A 168 1.11 -4.54 1.30
N SER A 169 0.85 -5.26 0.24
CA SER A 169 1.80 -5.49 -0.84
C SER A 169 1.09 -5.47 -2.19
N TYR A 170 1.85 -5.28 -3.26
CA TYR A 170 1.34 -5.40 -4.62
C TYR A 170 2.36 -6.07 -5.53
N ASN A 171 1.87 -6.71 -6.58
CA ASN A 171 2.68 -7.28 -7.64
C ASN A 171 2.32 -6.56 -8.95
N SER A 172 3.33 -5.96 -9.61
CA SER A 172 3.16 -5.27 -10.89
C SER A 172 2.97 -6.24 -12.08
N ASP A 173 3.35 -7.51 -11.91
CA ASP A 173 3.00 -8.56 -12.86
C ASP A 173 1.57 -9.02 -12.59
N GLY A 174 0.65 -8.56 -13.44
CA GLY A 174 -0.80 -8.79 -13.29
C GLY A 174 -1.55 -7.78 -12.42
N TRP A 175 -0.86 -6.84 -11.75
CA TRP A 175 -1.45 -5.77 -10.94
C TRP A 175 -2.41 -6.28 -9.88
N THR A 176 -1.86 -7.11 -9.00
CA THR A 176 -2.58 -7.71 -7.87
C THR A 176 -2.08 -7.18 -6.54
N GLY A 177 -2.91 -7.23 -5.53
CA GLY A 177 -2.59 -6.81 -4.18
C GLY A 177 -2.83 -7.89 -3.14
N ASP A 178 -2.24 -7.69 -1.97
CA ASP A 178 -2.53 -8.50 -0.78
C ASP A 178 -2.38 -7.68 0.50
N VAL A 179 -3.08 -8.10 1.54
CA VAL A 179 -2.83 -7.68 2.93
C VAL A 179 -2.53 -8.95 3.73
N LYS A 180 -1.33 -9.02 4.28
CA LYS A 180 -0.88 -10.16 5.09
C LYS A 180 -0.76 -9.75 6.57
N ALA A 181 -1.15 -10.66 7.46
CA ALA A 181 -0.94 -10.50 8.89
C ALA A 181 0.24 -11.35 9.35
N TYR A 182 1.18 -10.72 10.02
CA TYR A 182 2.36 -11.36 10.59
C TYR A 182 2.32 -11.29 12.12
N GLY A 183 2.69 -12.37 12.79
CA GLY A 183 2.88 -12.36 14.23
C GLY A 183 4.10 -11.54 14.65
N ILE A 184 4.06 -10.99 15.85
CA ILE A 184 5.22 -10.33 16.48
C ILE A 184 5.63 -11.20 17.67
N ASP A 185 6.90 -11.60 17.69
CA ASP A 185 7.49 -12.29 18.82
C ASP A 185 7.48 -11.37 20.04
N THR A 186 6.76 -11.77 21.08
CA THR A 186 6.55 -10.93 22.28
C THR A 186 7.78 -10.83 23.18
N GLU A 187 8.78 -11.71 23.03
CA GLU A 187 10.02 -11.68 23.81
C GLU A 187 11.06 -10.79 23.15
N THR A 188 11.16 -10.84 21.81
CA THR A 188 12.17 -10.10 21.06
C THR A 188 11.63 -8.83 20.41
N GLY A 189 10.31 -8.72 20.22
CA GLY A 189 9.66 -7.64 19.47
C GLY A 189 9.85 -7.75 17.94
N GLN A 190 10.42 -8.84 17.45
CA GLN A 190 10.65 -9.05 16.03
C GLN A 190 9.40 -9.57 15.32
N VAL A 191 9.21 -9.14 14.08
CA VAL A 191 8.14 -9.66 13.23
C VAL A 191 8.52 -11.04 12.71
N ILE A 192 7.60 -11.99 12.82
CA ILE A 192 7.79 -13.36 12.32
C ILE A 192 7.44 -13.35 10.81
N THR A 193 8.42 -13.09 9.98
CA THR A 193 8.22 -12.97 8.51
C THR A 193 8.28 -14.32 7.78
N THR A 194 8.66 -15.39 8.45
CA THR A 194 8.76 -16.74 7.86
C THR A 194 7.42 -17.37 7.53
N SER A 195 6.33 -16.85 8.12
CA SER A 195 4.94 -17.28 7.82
C SER A 195 3.98 -16.17 8.19
N TYR A 196 2.98 -15.94 7.33
CA TYR A 196 1.85 -15.08 7.68
C TYR A 196 0.77 -15.89 8.40
N GLN A 197 -0.03 -15.22 9.23
CA GLN A 197 -1.19 -15.80 9.91
C GLN A 197 -2.37 -15.96 8.96
N TRP A 198 -2.57 -14.99 8.08
CA TRP A 198 -3.56 -14.99 7.03
C TRP A 198 -3.19 -14.00 5.90
N SER A 199 -3.75 -14.24 4.71
CA SER A 199 -3.68 -13.40 3.52
C SER A 199 -5.10 -13.02 3.10
N ALA A 200 -5.37 -11.73 2.93
CA ALA A 200 -6.68 -11.26 2.48
C ALA A 200 -6.97 -11.67 1.04
N ALA A 201 -5.95 -11.75 0.18
CA ALA A 201 -6.09 -12.24 -1.18
C ALA A 201 -6.52 -13.72 -1.19
N ASP A 202 -5.86 -14.58 -0.40
CA ASP A 202 -6.21 -16.00 -0.28
C ASP A 202 -7.67 -16.19 0.21
N GLU A 203 -8.06 -15.44 1.26
CA GLU A 203 -9.44 -15.51 1.80
C GLU A 203 -10.47 -15.03 0.77
N LEU A 204 -10.15 -13.98 0.01
CA LEU A 204 -11.05 -13.46 -1.01
C LEU A 204 -11.25 -14.44 -2.18
N GLU A 205 -10.22 -15.21 -2.56
CA GLU A 205 -10.32 -16.24 -3.61
C GLU A 205 -11.25 -17.39 -3.23
N THR A 206 -11.31 -17.74 -1.94
CA THR A 206 -12.22 -18.79 -1.45
C THR A 206 -13.66 -18.30 -1.28
N THR A 207 -13.86 -16.97 -1.23
CA THR A 207 -15.17 -16.35 -1.02
C THR A 207 -16.04 -16.44 -2.27
N ASN A 208 -17.30 -16.87 -2.14
CA ASN A 208 -18.24 -16.86 -3.25
C ASN A 208 -18.53 -15.43 -3.71
N TRP A 209 -18.18 -15.12 -4.96
CA TRP A 209 -18.25 -13.76 -5.50
C TRP A 209 -19.67 -13.15 -5.49
N ASP A 210 -20.71 -14.00 -5.63
CA ASP A 210 -22.11 -13.55 -5.70
C ASP A 210 -22.76 -13.44 -4.32
N THR A 211 -22.70 -14.52 -3.53
CA THR A 211 -23.44 -14.62 -2.26
C THR A 211 -22.56 -14.37 -1.03
N GLY A 212 -21.24 -14.45 -1.15
CA GLY A 212 -20.30 -14.29 -0.04
C GLY A 212 -19.78 -12.86 0.12
N ARG A 213 -19.75 -12.05 -0.95
CA ARG A 213 -19.27 -10.67 -0.90
C ARG A 213 -20.40 -9.67 -0.69
N ILE A 214 -20.20 -8.74 0.23
CA ILE A 214 -21.13 -7.63 0.55
C ILE A 214 -20.55 -6.36 -0.07
N ILE A 215 -21.09 -5.90 -1.19
CA ILE A 215 -20.55 -4.75 -1.92
C ILE A 215 -21.66 -3.72 -2.14
N ALA A 216 -21.34 -2.45 -1.85
CA ALA A 216 -22.24 -1.32 -2.12
C ALA A 216 -21.56 -0.26 -2.99
N THR A 217 -22.37 0.61 -3.57
CA THR A 217 -21.95 1.80 -4.31
C THR A 217 -22.86 2.98 -3.99
N TYR A 218 -22.66 4.11 -4.65
CA TYR A 218 -23.42 5.34 -4.46
C TYR A 218 -24.02 5.82 -5.76
N THR A 219 -25.22 6.40 -5.71
CA THR A 219 -25.90 6.94 -6.91
C THR A 219 -25.64 8.43 -7.16
N GLY A 220 -24.88 9.08 -6.30
CA GLY A 220 -24.80 10.55 -6.19
C GLY A 220 -25.78 11.14 -5.16
N SER A 221 -26.68 10.32 -4.59
CA SER A 221 -27.65 10.75 -3.59
C SER A 221 -27.93 9.71 -2.49
N ALA A 222 -27.71 8.43 -2.76
CA ALA A 222 -27.93 7.34 -1.82
C ALA A 222 -27.00 6.17 -2.10
N GLY A 223 -26.63 5.44 -1.04
CA GLY A 223 -25.98 4.13 -1.18
C GLY A 223 -26.96 3.09 -1.72
N ILE A 224 -26.46 2.20 -2.55
CA ILE A 224 -27.20 1.07 -3.11
C ILE A 224 -26.32 -0.19 -3.15
N PRO A 225 -26.91 -1.43 -3.16
CA PRO A 225 -26.17 -2.64 -3.47
C PRO A 225 -25.42 -2.54 -4.82
N PHE A 226 -24.19 -3.02 -4.88
CA PHE A 226 -23.43 -3.09 -6.14
C PHE A 226 -23.91 -4.31 -6.95
N ARG A 227 -25.16 -4.23 -7.44
CA ARG A 227 -25.85 -5.21 -8.26
C ARG A 227 -26.42 -4.55 -9.50
N TYR A 228 -26.33 -5.20 -10.66
CA TYR A 228 -26.76 -4.61 -11.92
C TYR A 228 -28.19 -4.06 -11.87
N SER A 229 -29.11 -4.79 -11.24
CA SER A 229 -30.51 -4.36 -11.09
C SER A 229 -30.71 -3.15 -10.14
N SER A 230 -29.72 -2.82 -9.32
CA SER A 230 -29.75 -1.67 -8.40
C SER A 230 -29.10 -0.42 -8.98
N LEU A 231 -28.26 -0.58 -10.03
CA LEU A 231 -27.56 0.53 -10.65
C LEU A 231 -28.51 1.48 -11.41
N THR A 232 -28.18 2.74 -11.41
CA THR A 232 -28.83 3.72 -12.30
C THR A 232 -28.51 3.43 -13.76
N SER A 233 -29.38 3.87 -14.69
CA SER A 233 -29.14 3.71 -16.14
C SER A 233 -27.80 4.34 -16.58
N THR A 234 -27.38 5.44 -15.94
CA THR A 234 -26.09 6.07 -16.21
C THR A 234 -24.95 5.13 -15.83
N GLN A 235 -24.98 4.56 -14.64
CA GLN A 235 -23.96 3.60 -14.17
C GLN A 235 -23.92 2.32 -15.01
N GLN A 236 -25.10 1.79 -15.39
CA GLN A 236 -25.18 0.64 -16.30
C GLN A 236 -24.50 0.96 -17.65
N ASN A 237 -24.79 2.12 -18.24
CA ASN A 237 -24.20 2.55 -19.50
C ASN A 237 -22.70 2.85 -19.41
N GLN A 238 -22.21 3.32 -18.25
CA GLN A 238 -20.77 3.51 -18.01
C GLN A 238 -20.01 2.18 -17.97
N LEU A 239 -20.64 1.10 -17.51
CA LEU A 239 -20.05 -0.23 -17.62
C LEU A 239 -20.05 -0.72 -19.07
N ASN A 240 -21.18 -0.69 -19.75
CA ASN A 240 -21.30 -0.96 -21.19
C ASN A 240 -22.69 -0.57 -21.71
N ALA A 241 -22.77 -0.18 -22.99
CA ALA A 241 -24.04 0.12 -23.64
C ALA A 241 -24.92 -1.13 -23.86
N ASP A 242 -24.30 -2.32 -24.01
CA ASP A 242 -25.02 -3.60 -24.05
C ASP A 242 -25.30 -4.09 -22.62
N PRO A 243 -26.58 -4.29 -22.22
CA PRO A 243 -26.94 -4.65 -20.87
C PRO A 243 -26.34 -5.99 -20.39
N THR A 244 -26.19 -6.96 -21.31
CA THR A 244 -25.61 -8.27 -20.96
C THR A 244 -24.13 -8.15 -20.66
N THR A 245 -23.39 -7.42 -21.48
CA THR A 245 -21.97 -7.13 -21.29
C THR A 245 -21.76 -6.31 -20.02
N ALA A 246 -22.59 -5.28 -19.78
CA ALA A 246 -22.52 -4.46 -18.57
C ALA A 246 -22.73 -5.29 -17.30
N GLN A 247 -23.68 -6.23 -17.30
CA GLN A 247 -23.89 -7.14 -16.19
C GLN A 247 -22.70 -8.08 -16.00
N ASN A 248 -22.13 -8.62 -17.07
CA ASN A 248 -20.96 -9.49 -17.01
C ASN A 248 -19.73 -8.74 -16.47
N ILE A 249 -19.51 -7.48 -16.88
CA ILE A 249 -18.45 -6.62 -16.32
C ILE A 249 -18.67 -6.42 -14.82
N LEU A 250 -19.90 -6.11 -14.39
CA LEU A 250 -20.19 -5.96 -12.96
C LEU A 250 -19.90 -7.26 -12.19
N ASN A 251 -20.30 -8.42 -12.74
CA ASN A 251 -20.03 -9.71 -12.11
C ASN A 251 -18.51 -9.97 -12.03
N PHE A 252 -17.75 -9.66 -13.10
CA PHE A 252 -16.30 -9.73 -13.11
C PHE A 252 -15.70 -8.85 -12.00
N LEU A 253 -16.11 -7.59 -11.87
CA LEU A 253 -15.67 -6.70 -10.78
C LEU A 253 -15.98 -7.26 -9.39
N ARG A 254 -17.09 -7.98 -9.25
CA ARG A 254 -17.43 -8.69 -8.00
C ARG A 254 -16.59 -9.94 -7.75
N GLY A 255 -15.86 -10.44 -8.76
CA GLY A 255 -14.96 -11.59 -8.64
C GLY A 255 -15.37 -12.82 -9.46
N ASP A 256 -16.37 -12.72 -10.37
CA ASP A 256 -16.74 -13.80 -11.28
C ASP A 256 -15.66 -13.98 -12.37
N ALA A 257 -15.03 -15.15 -12.38
CA ALA A 257 -14.03 -15.51 -13.39
C ALA A 257 -14.62 -16.22 -14.62
N SER A 258 -15.93 -16.47 -14.67
CA SER A 258 -16.57 -17.30 -15.72
C SER A 258 -16.40 -16.73 -17.13
N ASN A 259 -16.18 -15.43 -17.25
CA ASN A 259 -15.97 -14.72 -18.52
C ASN A 259 -14.50 -14.32 -18.76
N GLU A 260 -13.54 -14.84 -18.01
CA GLU A 260 -12.10 -14.64 -18.28
C GLU A 260 -11.64 -15.47 -19.48
N GLU A 261 -10.56 -15.04 -20.14
CA GLU A 261 -10.02 -15.68 -21.36
C GLU A 261 -9.67 -17.15 -21.13
N SER A 262 -9.09 -17.49 -19.98
CA SER A 262 -8.78 -18.88 -19.57
C SER A 262 -10.04 -19.76 -19.47
N ASN A 263 -11.22 -19.17 -19.26
CA ASN A 263 -12.51 -19.83 -19.25
C ASN A 263 -13.28 -19.67 -20.57
N GLY A 264 -12.64 -19.11 -21.61
CA GLY A 264 -13.20 -18.91 -22.95
C GLY A 264 -14.07 -17.65 -23.08
N GLY A 265 -13.96 -16.73 -22.14
CA GLY A 265 -14.67 -15.45 -22.13
C GLY A 265 -13.90 -14.30 -22.80
N PRO A 266 -14.48 -13.09 -22.83
CA PRO A 266 -13.89 -11.92 -23.45
C PRO A 266 -13.12 -11.00 -22.48
N PHE A 267 -12.96 -11.37 -21.22
CA PHE A 267 -12.32 -10.55 -20.21
C PHE A 267 -10.91 -11.04 -19.88
N ARG A 268 -10.03 -10.14 -19.46
CA ARG A 268 -8.68 -10.49 -19.04
C ARG A 268 -8.68 -11.52 -17.91
N ASP A 269 -7.67 -12.34 -17.84
CA ASP A 269 -7.40 -13.21 -16.69
C ASP A 269 -6.87 -12.38 -15.52
N ARG A 270 -7.22 -12.77 -14.30
CA ARG A 270 -6.69 -12.23 -13.05
C ARG A 270 -6.00 -13.33 -12.26
N TYR A 271 -4.84 -13.02 -11.68
CA TYR A 271 -4.20 -13.92 -10.71
C TYR A 271 -4.96 -13.93 -9.38
N TRP A 272 -5.38 -12.72 -8.93
CA TRP A 272 -6.11 -12.48 -7.69
C TRP A 272 -7.26 -11.51 -7.96
N ARG A 273 -8.32 -11.62 -7.13
CA ARG A 273 -9.47 -10.70 -7.20
C ARG A 273 -9.16 -9.34 -6.60
N LEU A 274 -8.26 -9.31 -5.58
CA LEU A 274 -7.82 -8.08 -4.95
C LEU A 274 -6.83 -7.35 -5.88
N GLY A 275 -7.16 -6.11 -6.23
CA GLY A 275 -6.29 -5.24 -7.01
C GLY A 275 -5.12 -4.70 -6.20
N ASP A 276 -4.12 -4.21 -6.89
CA ASP A 276 -2.90 -3.68 -6.30
C ASP A 276 -3.17 -2.54 -5.30
N LEU A 277 -2.38 -2.53 -4.21
CA LEU A 277 -2.46 -1.59 -3.08
C LEU A 277 -1.19 -0.73 -3.06
N VAL A 278 -1.10 0.27 -3.98
CA VAL A 278 0.15 1.03 -4.17
C VAL A 278 0.33 2.14 -3.12
N HIS A 279 -0.64 3.06 -2.99
CA HIS A 279 -0.52 4.20 -2.07
C HIS A 279 -1.43 4.09 -0.85
N SER A 280 -2.38 3.16 -0.85
CA SER A 280 -3.27 2.96 0.29
C SER A 280 -2.65 2.02 1.33
N SER A 281 -2.37 2.56 2.51
CA SER A 281 -1.95 1.78 3.67
C SER A 281 -3.17 1.21 4.39
N PRO A 282 -3.10 -0.02 4.92
CA PRO A 282 -4.14 -0.55 5.81
C PRO A 282 -4.29 0.32 7.05
N VAL A 283 -5.52 0.61 7.44
CA VAL A 283 -5.86 1.34 8.68
C VAL A 283 -6.63 0.42 9.59
N PHE A 284 -6.04 0.09 10.74
CA PHE A 284 -6.67 -0.75 11.76
C PHE A 284 -7.53 0.09 12.70
N VAL A 285 -8.81 -0.26 12.85
CA VAL A 285 -9.71 0.32 13.86
C VAL A 285 -10.73 -0.72 14.30
N ASN A 286 -10.82 -0.96 15.60
CA ASN A 286 -11.84 -1.85 16.22
C ASN A 286 -11.92 -3.24 15.56
N GLY A 287 -10.78 -3.89 15.31
CA GLY A 287 -10.73 -5.23 14.74
C GLY A 287 -10.98 -5.30 13.23
N VAL A 288 -11.01 -4.17 12.53
CA VAL A 288 -11.21 -4.08 11.08
C VAL A 288 -10.06 -3.33 10.43
N LEU A 289 -9.60 -3.84 9.29
CA LEU A 289 -8.61 -3.21 8.42
C LEU A 289 -9.30 -2.59 7.22
N TYR A 290 -9.05 -1.32 6.98
CA TYR A 290 -9.58 -0.58 5.83
C TYR A 290 -8.44 -0.21 4.88
N THR A 291 -8.58 -0.54 3.60
CA THR A 291 -7.61 -0.17 2.55
C THR A 291 -8.31 0.07 1.21
N GLY A 292 -7.79 0.99 0.43
CA GLY A 292 -8.24 1.17 -0.95
C GLY A 292 -7.48 0.26 -1.89
N GLY A 293 -8.14 -0.23 -2.96
CA GLY A 293 -7.57 -1.08 -3.99
C GLY A 293 -7.77 -0.52 -5.40
N ASN A 294 -6.85 -0.83 -6.30
CA ASN A 294 -6.94 -0.42 -7.70
C ASN A 294 -7.84 -1.36 -8.54
N ASP A 295 -8.55 -2.29 -7.90
CA ASP A 295 -9.73 -2.96 -8.45
C ASP A 295 -11.01 -2.10 -8.39
N GLY A 296 -10.89 -0.86 -7.92
CA GLY A 296 -11.98 0.12 -7.84
C GLY A 296 -12.72 0.14 -6.52
N MET A 297 -12.20 -0.48 -5.46
CA MET A 297 -12.91 -0.66 -4.19
C MET A 297 -12.12 -0.16 -2.98
N LEU A 298 -12.85 0.34 -1.98
CA LEU A 298 -12.41 0.34 -0.60
C LEU A 298 -12.79 -1.03 -0.02
N HIS A 299 -11.83 -1.72 0.60
CA HIS A 299 -12.06 -2.98 1.31
C HIS A 299 -12.04 -2.80 2.81
N ALA A 300 -12.85 -3.60 3.50
CA ALA A 300 -12.83 -3.77 4.94
C ALA A 300 -12.61 -5.25 5.27
N PHE A 301 -11.46 -5.57 5.83
CA PHE A 301 -11.09 -6.95 6.19
C PHE A 301 -11.16 -7.14 7.70
N SER A 302 -11.54 -8.34 8.13
CA SER A 302 -11.44 -8.77 9.52
C SER A 302 -9.96 -8.91 9.91
N ALA A 303 -9.52 -8.20 10.93
CA ALA A 303 -8.14 -8.27 11.39
C ALA A 303 -7.78 -9.62 12.04
N SER A 304 -8.77 -10.45 12.38
CA SER A 304 -8.56 -11.75 13.01
C SER A 304 -8.23 -12.87 12.02
N ASP A 305 -8.76 -12.80 10.81
CA ASP A 305 -8.69 -13.90 9.84
C ASP A 305 -8.56 -13.47 8.37
N GLY A 306 -8.49 -12.17 8.08
CA GLY A 306 -8.32 -11.64 6.72
C GLY A 306 -9.58 -11.68 5.84
N SER A 307 -10.70 -12.21 6.33
CA SER A 307 -11.94 -12.29 5.54
C SER A 307 -12.49 -10.90 5.21
N GLU A 308 -13.00 -10.72 3.98
CA GLU A 308 -13.65 -9.47 3.57
C GLU A 308 -15.00 -9.32 4.27
N LEU A 309 -15.13 -8.32 5.14
CA LEU A 309 -16.40 -7.96 5.77
C LEU A 309 -17.32 -7.25 4.79
N PHE A 310 -16.77 -6.33 4.02
CA PHE A 310 -17.46 -5.63 2.93
C PHE A 310 -16.48 -4.89 2.02
N ALA A 311 -16.98 -4.49 0.83
CA ALA A 311 -16.28 -3.56 -0.05
C ALA A 311 -17.21 -2.42 -0.51
N TYR A 312 -16.62 -1.27 -0.86
CA TYR A 312 -17.36 -0.13 -1.36
C TYR A 312 -16.75 0.39 -2.66
N VAL A 313 -17.57 0.51 -3.70
CA VAL A 313 -17.20 1.05 -5.02
C VAL A 313 -17.67 2.50 -5.10
N PRO A 314 -16.79 3.51 -5.05
CA PRO A 314 -17.20 4.89 -5.24
C PRO A 314 -17.82 5.13 -6.63
N ASN A 315 -18.92 5.85 -6.70
CA ASN A 315 -19.50 6.28 -7.99
C ASN A 315 -18.54 7.16 -8.80
N LEU A 316 -17.63 7.83 -8.10
CA LEU A 316 -16.59 8.67 -8.67
C LEU A 316 -15.63 7.94 -9.63
N VAL A 317 -15.52 6.60 -9.55
CA VAL A 317 -14.64 5.79 -10.41
C VAL A 317 -15.39 5.03 -11.52
N PHE A 318 -16.72 5.10 -11.56
CA PHE A 318 -17.56 4.31 -12.47
C PHE A 318 -17.19 4.48 -13.96
N GLU A 319 -16.80 5.68 -14.38
CA GLU A 319 -16.43 5.98 -15.76
C GLU A 319 -15.29 5.08 -16.28
N ASN A 320 -14.42 4.62 -15.39
CA ASN A 320 -13.24 3.83 -15.74
C ASN A 320 -13.34 2.33 -15.35
N LEU A 321 -14.37 1.91 -14.60
CA LEU A 321 -14.44 0.55 -14.06
C LEU A 321 -14.47 -0.54 -15.14
N SER A 322 -15.10 -0.30 -16.29
CA SER A 322 -15.17 -1.27 -17.39
C SER A 322 -13.79 -1.64 -17.94
N GLN A 323 -12.81 -0.75 -17.81
CA GLN A 323 -11.44 -0.97 -18.28
C GLN A 323 -10.70 -2.05 -17.48
N LEU A 324 -11.14 -2.33 -16.24
CA LEU A 324 -10.59 -3.43 -15.44
C LEU A 324 -10.84 -4.82 -16.04
N ALA A 325 -11.83 -4.96 -16.91
CA ALA A 325 -12.15 -6.20 -17.59
C ALA A 325 -11.51 -6.33 -18.99
N ASP A 326 -10.82 -5.29 -19.48
CA ASP A 326 -10.24 -5.25 -20.83
C ASP A 326 -9.03 -6.19 -20.93
N THR A 327 -8.95 -7.00 -21.98
CA THR A 327 -7.80 -7.86 -22.27
C THR A 327 -6.51 -7.07 -22.56
N GLU A 328 -6.65 -5.86 -23.10
CA GLU A 328 -5.55 -4.90 -23.32
C GLU A 328 -5.38 -3.95 -22.12
N TYR A 329 -5.68 -4.41 -20.91
CA TYR A 329 -5.64 -3.59 -19.70
C TYR A 329 -4.30 -2.90 -19.52
N THR A 330 -4.35 -1.57 -19.46
CA THR A 330 -3.24 -0.73 -19.02
C THR A 330 -3.53 -0.25 -17.60
N HIS A 331 -2.59 -0.42 -16.69
CA HIS A 331 -2.75 -0.11 -15.26
C HIS A 331 -3.27 1.30 -15.03
N LYS A 332 -4.28 1.40 -14.18
CA LYS A 332 -4.88 2.65 -13.71
C LYS A 332 -5.10 2.60 -12.21
N TYR A 333 -4.99 3.76 -11.60
CA TYR A 333 -5.33 3.94 -10.20
C TYR A 333 -6.83 4.22 -10.05
N TYR A 334 -7.45 3.78 -8.96
CA TYR A 334 -8.88 3.93 -8.66
C TYR A 334 -9.11 4.44 -7.24
N VAL A 335 -9.08 3.57 -6.24
CA VAL A 335 -9.27 3.92 -4.83
C VAL A 335 -7.92 3.80 -4.15
N ASP A 336 -7.09 4.84 -4.27
CA ASP A 336 -5.65 4.73 -4.06
C ASP A 336 -5.17 5.51 -2.82
N LEU A 337 -6.06 6.25 -2.12
CA LEU A 337 -5.70 7.01 -0.92
C LEU A 337 -5.90 6.16 0.35
N THR A 338 -4.93 6.22 1.27
CA THR A 338 -5.09 5.72 2.63
C THR A 338 -6.28 6.40 3.31
N PRO A 339 -7.33 5.67 3.74
CA PRO A 339 -8.49 6.27 4.40
C PRO A 339 -8.13 6.82 5.78
N THR A 340 -8.94 7.75 6.27
CA THR A 340 -8.93 8.19 7.66
C THR A 340 -10.18 7.67 8.36
N VAL A 341 -9.99 6.94 9.44
CA VAL A 341 -11.08 6.38 10.25
C VAL A 341 -10.98 6.95 11.66
N LYS A 342 -12.03 7.58 12.17
CA LYS A 342 -12.03 8.18 13.49
C LYS A 342 -13.40 8.13 14.15
N TYR A 343 -13.40 7.86 15.46
CA TYR A 343 -14.58 8.08 16.30
C TYR A 343 -14.80 9.57 16.50
N VAL A 344 -16.00 10.04 16.20
CA VAL A 344 -16.43 11.43 16.30
C VAL A 344 -17.39 11.54 17.49
N SER A 345 -16.90 12.14 18.58
CA SER A 345 -17.64 12.17 19.85
C SER A 345 -18.94 12.96 19.78
N SER A 346 -18.96 14.07 19.04
CA SER A 346 -20.15 14.88 18.83
C SER A 346 -21.29 14.17 18.06
N LEU A 347 -20.95 13.11 17.30
CA LEU A 347 -21.91 12.32 16.53
C LEU A 347 -22.19 10.95 17.16
N ASP A 348 -21.37 10.50 18.11
CA ASP A 348 -21.34 9.12 18.60
C ASP A 348 -21.23 8.11 17.45
N LYS A 349 -20.30 8.37 16.53
CA LYS A 349 -20.09 7.60 15.30
C LYS A 349 -18.61 7.44 14.95
N THR A 350 -18.26 6.30 14.39
CA THR A 350 -16.96 6.11 13.72
C THR A 350 -17.14 6.38 12.23
N ILE A 351 -16.48 7.42 11.75
CA ILE A 351 -16.57 7.86 10.35
C ILE A 351 -15.29 7.47 9.63
N LEU A 352 -15.44 6.85 8.46
CA LEU A 352 -14.38 6.65 7.49
C LEU A 352 -14.51 7.69 6.38
N VAL A 353 -13.41 8.39 6.08
CA VAL A 353 -13.30 9.26 4.90
C VAL A 353 -12.14 8.75 4.04
N GLY A 354 -12.45 8.36 2.82
CA GLY A 354 -11.48 7.93 1.82
C GLY A 354 -11.42 8.88 0.63
N GLY A 355 -10.38 8.76 -0.16
CA GLY A 355 -10.19 9.54 -1.38
C GLY A 355 -9.60 8.68 -2.49
N LEU A 356 -9.42 9.26 -3.66
CA LEU A 356 -8.99 8.51 -4.84
C LEU A 356 -7.50 8.66 -5.15
N ALA A 357 -6.81 9.63 -4.55
CA ALA A 357 -5.42 9.97 -4.83
C ALA A 357 -5.15 10.08 -6.35
N LYS A 358 -4.30 9.23 -6.92
CA LYS A 358 -4.02 9.22 -8.36
C LYS A 358 -5.20 8.69 -9.19
N GLY A 359 -6.17 8.01 -8.56
CA GLY A 359 -7.38 7.47 -9.20
C GLY A 359 -8.43 8.53 -9.56
N GLY A 360 -8.35 9.75 -8.99
CA GLY A 360 -9.33 10.76 -9.33
C GLY A 360 -9.43 11.98 -8.40
N ARG A 361 -10.46 12.77 -8.64
CA ARG A 361 -10.74 14.03 -7.93
C ARG A 361 -11.99 13.89 -7.08
N GLY A 362 -11.87 13.19 -5.96
CA GLY A 362 -13.02 13.02 -5.08
C GLY A 362 -12.72 12.32 -3.76
N TYR A 363 -13.62 12.57 -2.82
CA TYR A 363 -13.66 11.94 -1.50
C TYR A 363 -15.01 11.28 -1.27
N TYR A 364 -15.04 10.30 -0.38
CA TYR A 364 -16.25 9.60 0.03
C TYR A 364 -16.23 9.32 1.54
N ALA A 365 -17.39 9.10 2.13
CA ALA A 365 -17.49 8.76 3.55
C ALA A 365 -18.52 7.67 3.84
N LEU A 366 -18.20 6.87 4.86
CA LEU A 366 -19.03 5.79 5.39
C LEU A 366 -19.14 5.87 6.92
N ASP A 367 -20.32 5.51 7.48
CA ASP A 367 -20.50 5.19 8.90
C ASP A 367 -20.03 3.75 9.16
N VAL A 368 -18.87 3.60 9.79
CA VAL A 368 -18.26 2.31 10.10
C VAL A 368 -18.34 1.96 11.59
N SER A 369 -19.24 2.59 12.34
CA SER A 369 -19.39 2.42 13.80
C SER A 369 -19.58 0.96 14.23
N ASN A 370 -20.21 0.14 13.40
CA ASN A 370 -20.46 -1.27 13.65
C ASN A 370 -20.12 -2.11 12.41
N ALA A 371 -18.92 -1.94 11.86
CA ALA A 371 -18.48 -2.56 10.62
C ALA A 371 -18.61 -4.09 10.62
N THR A 372 -18.24 -4.74 11.74
CA THR A 372 -18.32 -6.21 11.90
C THR A 372 -19.75 -6.75 11.95
N SER A 373 -20.77 -5.91 12.12
CA SER A 373 -22.18 -6.32 12.14
C SER A 373 -22.91 -6.11 10.79
N ILE A 374 -22.21 -5.66 9.76
CA ILE A 374 -22.77 -5.50 8.41
C ILE A 374 -22.88 -6.88 7.75
N THR A 375 -24.11 -7.36 7.54
CA THR A 375 -24.38 -8.72 7.05
C THR A 375 -25.11 -8.75 5.71
N SER A 376 -25.34 -7.60 5.07
CA SER A 376 -25.99 -7.52 3.76
C SER A 376 -25.61 -6.26 2.99
N GLU A 377 -25.69 -6.32 1.67
CA GLU A 377 -25.45 -5.16 0.79
C GLU A 377 -26.40 -4.00 1.08
N THR A 378 -27.67 -4.28 1.44
CA THR A 378 -28.63 -3.23 1.82
C THR A 378 -28.23 -2.56 3.14
N ALA A 379 -27.70 -3.33 4.10
CA ALA A 379 -27.21 -2.76 5.35
C ALA A 379 -25.97 -1.87 5.10
N LEU A 380 -25.03 -2.31 4.26
CA LEU A 380 -23.87 -1.53 3.85
C LEU A 380 -24.29 -0.27 3.08
N ALA A 381 -25.23 -0.38 2.14
CA ALA A 381 -25.74 0.76 1.38
C ALA A 381 -26.27 1.87 2.28
N GLY A 382 -26.94 1.51 3.40
CA GLY A 382 -27.38 2.46 4.41
C GLY A 382 -26.26 3.11 5.25
N LYS A 383 -25.01 2.66 5.06
CA LYS A 383 -23.82 3.20 5.73
C LYS A 383 -23.03 4.19 4.87
N VAL A 384 -23.30 4.26 3.59
CA VAL A 384 -22.68 5.27 2.69
C VAL A 384 -23.29 6.63 3.00
N LEU A 385 -22.44 7.58 3.39
CA LEU A 385 -22.89 8.91 3.83
C LEU A 385 -22.92 9.90 2.67
N TRP A 386 -21.80 10.05 1.97
CA TRP A 386 -21.68 11.01 0.86
C TRP A 386 -20.47 10.71 -0.01
N GLU A 387 -20.50 11.29 -1.20
CA GLU A 387 -19.35 11.52 -2.08
C GLU A 387 -19.23 12.99 -2.40
N TYR A 388 -18.01 13.48 -2.51
CA TYR A 388 -17.70 14.86 -2.87
C TYR A 388 -16.71 14.88 -4.04
N GLY A 389 -17.07 15.58 -5.13
CA GLY A 389 -16.27 15.74 -6.33
C GLY A 389 -16.93 16.71 -7.30
N GLY A 390 -16.33 16.91 -8.47
CA GLY A 390 -16.89 17.79 -9.51
C GLY A 390 -16.73 19.29 -9.23
N ASP A 391 -15.80 19.68 -8.35
CA ASP A 391 -15.47 21.06 -7.99
C ASP A 391 -14.17 21.49 -8.72
N ASP A 392 -14.18 22.62 -9.41
CA ASP A 392 -13.04 23.11 -10.20
C ASP A 392 -11.80 23.47 -9.36
N ASP A 393 -11.98 23.73 -8.07
CA ASP A 393 -10.86 23.92 -7.14
C ASP A 393 -10.26 22.59 -6.64
N LEU A 394 -10.99 21.45 -6.77
CA LEU A 394 -10.53 20.15 -6.34
C LEU A 394 -9.66 19.49 -7.41
N GLY A 395 -8.43 19.15 -7.04
CA GLY A 395 -7.49 18.39 -7.86
C GLY A 395 -7.54 16.89 -7.56
N TYR A 396 -6.54 16.15 -8.04
CA TYR A 396 -6.33 14.78 -7.64
C TYR A 396 -6.14 14.70 -6.12
N THR A 397 -6.91 13.85 -5.46
CA THR A 397 -7.10 13.89 -4.01
C THR A 397 -6.03 13.14 -3.23
N PHE A 398 -4.77 13.55 -3.39
CA PHE A 398 -3.63 13.02 -2.64
C PHE A 398 -3.61 13.47 -1.17
N SER A 399 -4.38 14.50 -0.83
CA SER A 399 -4.41 15.01 0.53
C SER A 399 -5.17 14.04 1.46
N LYS A 400 -4.46 13.42 2.41
CA LYS A 400 -5.09 12.58 3.43
C LYS A 400 -5.98 13.45 4.34
N PRO A 401 -7.28 13.16 4.47
CA PRO A 401 -8.18 13.96 5.28
C PRO A 401 -7.89 13.81 6.78
N VAL A 402 -8.22 14.85 7.55
CA VAL A 402 -8.19 14.85 9.01
C VAL A 402 -9.60 15.08 9.53
N ILE A 403 -10.05 14.32 10.53
CA ILE A 403 -11.36 14.45 11.18
C ILE A 403 -11.13 14.97 12.60
N VAL A 404 -11.71 16.12 12.94
CA VAL A 404 -11.49 16.80 14.23
C VAL A 404 -12.77 17.51 14.72
N GLU A 405 -12.86 17.78 16.02
CA GLU A 405 -13.89 18.65 16.58
C GLU A 405 -13.50 20.12 16.40
N SER A 406 -14.49 21.01 16.30
CA SER A 406 -14.28 22.45 16.08
C SER A 406 -14.96 23.31 17.13
N TYR A 407 -14.50 24.57 17.30
CA TYR A 407 -15.10 25.56 18.19
C TYR A 407 -16.49 26.07 17.73
N ASP A 408 -16.86 25.84 16.48
CA ASP A 408 -18.20 26.19 16.00
C ASP A 408 -19.20 25.09 16.39
N SER A 409 -19.88 25.30 17.52
CA SER A 409 -20.86 24.35 18.07
C SER A 409 -22.06 24.08 17.14
N SER A 410 -22.30 24.94 16.15
CA SER A 410 -23.34 24.72 15.14
C SER A 410 -22.92 23.72 14.07
N VAL A 411 -21.62 23.49 13.97
CA VAL A 411 -20.97 22.56 13.02
C VAL A 411 -20.53 21.26 13.70
N GLY A 412 -19.93 21.38 14.91
CA GLY A 412 -19.34 20.27 15.64
C GLY A 412 -18.06 19.77 15.00
N ALA A 413 -18.01 18.48 14.68
CA ALA A 413 -16.88 17.90 14.00
C ALA A 413 -16.79 18.31 12.53
N ILE A 414 -15.56 18.31 12.01
CA ILE A 414 -15.23 18.70 10.63
C ILE A 414 -14.23 17.72 9.99
N VAL A 415 -14.29 17.61 8.67
CA VAL A 415 -13.28 16.96 7.83
C VAL A 415 -12.48 18.04 7.13
N ILE A 416 -11.15 17.97 7.24
CA ILE A 416 -10.22 18.94 6.66
C ILE A 416 -9.30 18.23 5.67
N PHE A 417 -9.12 18.78 4.46
CA PHE A 417 -8.14 18.32 3.49
C PHE A 417 -7.67 19.47 2.60
N GLY A 418 -6.46 19.34 2.08
CA GLY A 418 -5.98 20.19 0.99
C GLY A 418 -6.61 19.77 -0.33
N ASN A 419 -6.73 20.69 -1.27
CA ASN A 419 -7.37 20.42 -2.55
C ASN A 419 -6.57 19.48 -3.48
N GLY A 420 -5.39 19.01 -3.07
CA GLY A 420 -4.54 18.14 -3.90
C GLY A 420 -3.97 18.88 -5.11
N TYR A 421 -3.76 18.18 -6.21
CA TYR A 421 -2.96 18.69 -7.31
C TYR A 421 -3.71 18.66 -8.64
N SER A 422 -3.31 19.58 -9.56
CA SER A 422 -3.88 19.68 -10.90
C SER A 422 -5.38 19.98 -10.91
N SER A 423 -5.89 20.83 -10.02
CA SER A 423 -7.26 21.35 -10.10
C SER A 423 -7.43 22.24 -11.34
N VAL A 424 -8.66 22.50 -11.75
CA VAL A 424 -8.95 23.36 -12.91
C VAL A 424 -8.49 24.80 -12.66
N ASN A 425 -8.72 25.30 -11.42
CA ASN A 425 -8.35 26.66 -11.02
C ASN A 425 -6.88 26.79 -10.57
N GLU A 426 -6.17 25.68 -10.39
CA GLU A 426 -4.73 25.63 -10.05
C GLU A 426 -4.33 26.41 -8.79
N ASN A 427 -5.24 26.61 -7.84
CA ASN A 427 -5.01 27.29 -6.57
C ASN A 427 -4.72 26.29 -5.45
N ALA A 428 -4.06 26.76 -4.37
CA ALA A 428 -3.93 26.02 -3.12
C ALA A 428 -5.07 26.38 -2.17
N VAL A 429 -5.97 25.41 -1.91
CA VAL A 429 -7.22 25.62 -1.15
C VAL A 429 -7.35 24.58 -0.03
N LEU A 430 -7.66 25.04 1.18
CA LEU A 430 -8.07 24.17 2.28
C LEU A 430 -9.58 23.99 2.25
N TYR A 431 -10.03 22.72 2.25
CA TYR A 431 -11.44 22.34 2.32
C TYR A 431 -11.80 21.92 3.74
N ILE A 432 -12.98 22.37 4.18
CA ILE A 432 -13.57 21.99 5.46
C ILE A 432 -15.02 21.58 5.19
N LEU A 433 -15.33 20.29 5.43
CA LEU A 433 -16.63 19.68 5.19
C LEU A 433 -17.24 19.15 6.49
N ASN A 434 -18.56 19.00 6.47
CA ASN A 434 -19.26 18.29 7.53
C ASN A 434 -19.05 16.76 7.35
N PRO A 435 -18.57 16.03 8.37
CA PRO A 435 -18.23 14.61 8.24
C PRO A 435 -19.45 13.71 7.99
N TRP A 436 -20.65 14.13 8.40
CA TRP A 436 -21.88 13.35 8.26
C TRP A 436 -22.62 13.60 6.95
N THR A 437 -22.58 14.83 6.45
CA THR A 437 -23.38 15.23 5.27
C THR A 437 -22.56 15.50 4.02
N GLY A 438 -21.22 15.64 4.14
CA GLY A 438 -20.35 16.05 3.04
C GLY A 438 -20.53 17.52 2.61
N ALA A 439 -21.39 18.27 3.28
CA ALA A 439 -21.61 19.68 2.96
C ALA A 439 -20.35 20.52 3.21
N VAL A 440 -19.99 21.36 2.25
CA VAL A 440 -18.88 22.31 2.40
C VAL A 440 -19.25 23.37 3.44
N ILE A 441 -18.50 23.41 4.53
CA ILE A 441 -18.62 24.44 5.58
C ILE A 441 -17.81 25.65 5.17
N LYS A 442 -16.55 25.43 4.72
CA LYS A 442 -15.63 26.50 4.35
C LYS A 442 -14.64 26.01 3.30
N LYS A 443 -14.29 26.88 2.37
CA LYS A 443 -13.09 26.82 1.55
C LYS A 443 -12.21 28.01 1.91
N ILE A 444 -10.93 27.76 2.18
CA ILE A 444 -9.97 28.84 2.46
C ILE A 444 -8.93 28.82 1.36
N ASP A 445 -9.05 29.77 0.43
CA ASP A 445 -8.11 29.96 -0.66
C ASP A 445 -6.90 30.77 -0.17
N THR A 446 -5.70 30.27 -0.40
CA THR A 446 -4.44 30.98 -0.07
C THR A 446 -4.17 32.17 -0.99
N GLY A 447 -4.90 32.28 -2.11
CA GLY A 447 -4.66 33.29 -3.13
C GLY A 447 -3.39 33.05 -3.97
N VAL A 448 -2.75 31.88 -3.83
CA VAL A 448 -1.55 31.51 -4.61
C VAL A 448 -1.91 30.42 -5.60
N GLY A 449 -1.97 30.80 -6.86
CA GLY A 449 -2.35 29.94 -8.00
C GLY A 449 -1.21 29.69 -8.99
N SER A 450 -1.59 29.28 -10.21
CA SER A 450 -0.73 28.88 -11.33
C SER A 450 0.09 27.61 -11.03
N CYS A 451 -0.47 26.47 -11.38
CA CYS A 451 0.10 25.15 -11.10
C CYS A 451 0.42 24.98 -9.59
N ASN A 452 -0.55 25.26 -8.74
CA ASN A 452 -0.47 25.07 -7.31
C ASN A 452 -1.50 24.06 -6.80
N GLY A 453 -1.36 23.65 -5.56
CA GLY A 453 -2.26 22.75 -4.86
C GLY A 453 -1.78 22.52 -3.44
N LEU A 454 -2.71 22.31 -2.51
CA LEU A 454 -2.42 22.13 -1.10
C LEU A 454 -2.29 20.64 -0.76
N SER A 455 -1.22 20.30 -0.04
CA SER A 455 -0.91 18.94 0.40
C SER A 455 -1.76 18.49 1.60
N SER A 456 -1.41 17.33 2.16
CA SER A 456 -2.06 16.80 3.37
C SER A 456 -1.87 17.71 4.58
N PRO A 457 -2.95 18.10 5.28
CA PRO A 457 -2.86 18.96 6.45
C PRO A 457 -2.53 18.18 7.73
N VAL A 458 -1.97 18.90 8.72
CA VAL A 458 -1.97 18.49 10.12
C VAL A 458 -2.83 19.45 10.93
N ALA A 459 -3.74 18.92 11.76
CA ALA A 459 -4.53 19.68 12.70
C ALA A 459 -3.85 19.66 14.07
N VAL A 460 -3.85 20.80 14.76
CA VAL A 460 -3.17 21.01 16.04
C VAL A 460 -4.16 21.55 17.04
N ASP A 461 -4.24 20.88 18.18
CA ASP A 461 -4.91 21.31 19.40
C ASP A 461 -3.81 21.81 20.34
N VAL A 462 -3.80 23.11 20.65
CA VAL A 462 -2.68 23.73 21.37
C VAL A 462 -2.87 23.76 22.89
N ASP A 463 -4.10 23.66 23.36
CA ASP A 463 -4.47 23.69 24.78
C ASP A 463 -4.98 22.35 25.32
N TYR A 464 -5.03 21.32 24.44
CA TYR A 464 -5.41 19.93 24.74
C TYR A 464 -6.87 19.77 25.17
N ASP A 465 -7.76 20.60 24.63
CA ASP A 465 -9.20 20.50 24.86
C ASP A 465 -9.93 19.56 23.89
N GLN A 466 -9.17 18.91 22.97
CA GLN A 466 -9.60 18.00 21.90
C GLN A 466 -10.32 18.71 20.74
N ILE A 467 -10.24 20.03 20.67
CA ILE A 467 -10.77 20.85 19.58
C ILE A 467 -9.59 21.39 18.76
N VAL A 468 -9.76 21.50 17.45
CA VAL A 468 -8.70 22.01 16.59
C VAL A 468 -8.57 23.54 16.70
N ASP A 469 -7.34 24.02 16.92
CA ASP A 469 -7.01 25.45 16.90
C ASP A 469 -6.44 25.87 15.55
N TYR A 470 -5.41 25.17 15.09
CA TYR A 470 -4.68 25.50 13.88
C TYR A 470 -4.52 24.31 12.95
N VAL A 471 -4.35 24.64 11.68
CA VAL A 471 -4.02 23.66 10.64
C VAL A 471 -2.79 24.14 9.88
N TYR A 472 -1.84 23.22 9.64
CA TYR A 472 -0.69 23.48 8.78
C TYR A 472 -0.73 22.60 7.55
N ALA A 473 -0.39 23.16 6.39
CA ALA A 473 -0.28 22.41 5.14
C ALA A 473 0.69 23.10 4.18
N GLY A 474 1.43 22.28 3.41
CA GLY A 474 2.34 22.75 2.37
C GLY A 474 1.68 22.91 1.01
N ASP A 475 2.31 23.63 0.08
CA ASP A 475 1.86 23.72 -1.30
C ASP A 475 3.00 23.49 -2.32
N LEU A 476 2.66 23.35 -3.61
CA LEU A 476 3.64 23.14 -4.68
C LEU A 476 4.54 24.34 -4.94
N LYS A 477 4.21 25.53 -4.44
CA LYS A 477 5.04 26.74 -4.49
C LYS A 477 5.96 26.86 -3.28
N GLY A 478 6.09 25.79 -2.49
CA GLY A 478 6.96 25.71 -1.34
C GLY A 478 6.50 26.51 -0.14
N ASN A 479 5.26 26.97 -0.13
CA ASN A 479 4.72 27.69 1.01
C ASN A 479 4.23 26.72 2.07
N MET A 480 4.59 26.96 3.34
CA MET A 480 3.98 26.36 4.51
C MET A 480 2.93 27.32 5.04
N TRP A 481 1.68 26.91 5.02
CA TRP A 481 0.52 27.69 5.45
C TRP A 481 0.10 27.33 6.87
N LYS A 482 -0.39 28.32 7.63
CA LYS A 482 -1.11 28.15 8.87
C LYS A 482 -2.51 28.72 8.71
N PHE A 483 -3.51 27.94 9.08
CA PHE A 483 -4.91 28.35 9.10
C PHE A 483 -5.38 28.41 10.54
N ASP A 484 -6.15 29.45 10.89
CA ASP A 484 -6.71 29.70 12.22
C ASP A 484 -8.18 29.30 12.25
N LEU A 485 -8.50 28.30 13.08
CA LEU A 485 -9.84 27.78 13.29
C LEU A 485 -10.34 28.02 14.72
N THR A 486 -9.67 28.88 15.51
CA THR A 486 -10.01 29.17 16.92
C THR A 486 -11.33 29.95 17.11
N ALA A 487 -11.84 30.55 16.04
CA ALA A 487 -13.09 31.27 16.09
C ALA A 487 -14.30 30.35 16.31
N SER A 488 -15.22 30.74 17.19
CA SER A 488 -16.49 30.02 17.45
C SER A 488 -17.50 30.09 16.29
N SER A 489 -17.14 30.70 15.18
CA SER A 489 -17.93 30.75 13.96
C SER A 489 -17.03 30.41 12.75
N SER A 490 -17.40 29.38 12.03
CA SER A 490 -16.70 28.90 10.82
C SER A 490 -16.57 29.97 9.72
N GLY A 491 -17.46 30.95 9.71
CA GLY A 491 -17.36 32.11 8.82
C GLY A 491 -16.07 32.93 9.01
N SER A 492 -15.49 32.91 10.21
CA SER A 492 -14.28 33.66 10.57
C SER A 492 -12.99 32.89 10.40
N TRP A 493 -13.03 31.57 10.13
CA TRP A 493 -11.83 30.78 9.88
C TRP A 493 -11.12 31.24 8.62
N ASP A 494 -9.80 31.38 8.70
CA ASP A 494 -9.03 31.94 7.58
C ASP A 494 -7.54 31.58 7.71
N VAL A 495 -6.71 32.01 6.73
CA VAL A 495 -5.26 31.98 6.85
C VAL A 495 -4.83 32.85 8.04
N ALA A 496 -4.01 32.29 8.95
CA ALA A 496 -3.62 32.92 10.20
C ALA A 496 -2.84 34.25 10.00
N TYR A 497 -2.00 34.31 8.99
CA TYR A 497 -1.16 35.48 8.72
C TYR A 497 -1.58 36.19 7.44
N LYS A 498 -1.71 37.53 7.53
CA LYS A 498 -2.03 38.40 6.39
C LYS A 498 -1.18 39.66 6.39
N SER A 499 -0.86 40.15 5.22
CA SER A 499 -0.21 41.46 5.02
C SER A 499 -1.08 42.33 4.12
N GLY A 500 -1.64 43.43 4.67
CA GLY A 500 -2.55 44.29 3.91
C GLY A 500 -3.81 43.57 3.41
N GLY A 501 -4.27 42.54 4.14
CA GLY A 501 -5.43 41.70 3.77
C GLY A 501 -5.09 40.51 2.87
N THR A 502 -3.88 40.43 2.32
CA THR A 502 -3.43 39.30 1.48
C THR A 502 -2.87 38.17 2.35
N PRO A 503 -3.30 36.91 2.15
CA PRO A 503 -2.76 35.75 2.82
C PRO A 503 -1.22 35.68 2.72
N LYS A 504 -0.56 35.26 3.79
CA LYS A 504 0.89 35.14 3.88
C LYS A 504 1.25 33.78 4.49
N PRO A 505 2.17 32.99 3.87
CA PRO A 505 2.63 31.77 4.47
C PRO A 505 3.51 32.03 5.70
N VAL A 506 3.58 31.05 6.59
CA VAL A 506 4.53 31.05 7.73
C VAL A 506 5.96 31.02 7.20
N PHE A 507 6.19 30.23 6.14
CA PHE A 507 7.50 30.00 5.57
C PHE A 507 7.40 29.70 4.08
N GLN A 508 8.47 29.94 3.32
CA GLN A 508 8.62 29.49 1.94
C GLN A 508 9.92 28.71 1.79
N ALA A 509 9.83 27.42 1.44
CA ALA A 509 10.95 26.54 1.24
C ALA A 509 11.75 26.89 -0.02
N LYS A 510 13.07 27.04 0.15
CA LYS A 510 14.00 27.37 -0.93
C LYS A 510 15.28 26.57 -0.78
N GLY A 511 15.65 25.87 -1.82
CA GLY A 511 16.90 25.14 -1.92
C GLY A 511 18.12 26.04 -2.16
N PRO A 512 19.28 25.43 -2.36
CA PRO A 512 20.50 26.14 -2.74
C PRO A 512 20.27 27.00 -4.00
N GLY A 513 20.72 28.27 -3.97
CA GLY A 513 20.50 29.22 -5.07
C GLY A 513 19.12 29.87 -5.11
N GLY A 514 18.24 29.60 -4.14
CA GLY A 514 16.94 30.25 -3.99
C GLY A 514 15.81 29.62 -4.82
N ALA A 515 16.03 28.45 -5.43
CA ALA A 515 14.98 27.71 -6.14
C ALA A 515 13.88 27.27 -5.16
N ILE A 516 12.63 27.44 -5.55
CA ILE A 516 11.48 27.00 -4.75
C ILE A 516 11.46 25.47 -4.69
N GLN A 517 11.22 24.93 -3.51
CA GLN A 517 11.07 23.49 -3.26
C GLN A 517 9.62 23.20 -2.90
N SER A 518 8.94 22.39 -3.68
CA SER A 518 7.54 21.98 -3.43
C SER A 518 7.42 21.21 -2.11
N ILE A 519 6.32 21.42 -1.39
CA ILE A 519 6.00 20.71 -0.15
C ILE A 519 4.78 19.83 -0.42
N THR A 520 5.03 18.54 -0.66
CA THR A 520 3.97 17.54 -0.90
C THR A 520 3.75 16.61 0.29
N THR A 521 4.67 16.64 1.27
CA THR A 521 4.56 15.85 2.49
C THR A 521 3.58 16.47 3.49
N LYS A 522 2.93 15.62 4.28
CA LYS A 522 2.21 16.06 5.47
C LYS A 522 3.21 16.60 6.50
N PRO A 523 3.03 17.82 7.02
CA PRO A 523 3.88 18.31 8.10
C PRO A 523 3.58 17.59 9.42
N ASP A 524 4.54 17.62 10.33
CA ASP A 524 4.34 17.25 11.73
C ASP A 524 4.60 18.45 12.64
N VAL A 525 3.95 18.52 13.81
CA VAL A 525 4.01 19.68 14.71
C VAL A 525 4.28 19.21 16.14
N MET A 526 5.32 19.76 16.74
CA MET A 526 5.66 19.50 18.13
C MET A 526 5.80 20.82 18.91
N ARG A 527 5.52 20.79 20.21
CA ARG A 527 5.75 21.94 21.08
C ARG A 527 7.25 22.20 21.19
N HIS A 528 7.64 23.47 21.18
CA HIS A 528 9.04 23.84 21.43
C HIS A 528 9.45 23.52 22.88
N CYS A 529 10.60 22.85 23.08
CA CYS A 529 11.02 22.33 24.38
C CYS A 529 11.29 23.41 25.43
N GLU A 530 11.78 24.58 25.02
CA GLU A 530 12.27 25.65 25.92
C GLU A 530 11.57 27.00 25.76
N LYS A 531 10.81 27.17 24.68
CA LYS A 531 10.19 28.46 24.32
C LYS A 531 8.70 28.27 24.06
N ASP A 532 7.95 29.35 24.06
CA ASP A 532 6.56 29.34 23.61
C ASP A 532 6.51 29.07 22.10
N GLY A 533 5.42 28.44 21.64
CA GLY A 533 5.17 28.12 20.24
C GLY A 533 5.54 26.69 19.85
N TYR A 534 5.55 26.45 18.55
CA TYR A 534 5.61 25.12 17.95
C TYR A 534 6.75 25.02 16.93
N ILE A 535 7.31 23.83 16.81
CA ILE A 535 8.21 23.47 15.70
C ILE A 535 7.37 22.71 14.68
N VAL A 536 7.30 23.24 13.47
CA VAL A 536 6.65 22.58 12.32
C VAL A 536 7.74 21.91 11.49
N VAL A 537 7.70 20.58 11.40
CA VAL A 537 8.69 19.78 10.68
C VAL A 537 8.06 19.28 9.38
N PHE A 538 8.75 19.44 8.27
CA PHE A 538 8.30 18.95 6.96
C PHE A 538 9.48 18.71 6.01
N ALA A 539 9.27 17.89 5.00
CA ALA A 539 10.21 17.66 3.91
C ALA A 539 9.70 18.28 2.61
N THR A 540 10.63 18.67 1.76
CA THR A 540 10.34 19.12 0.40
C THR A 540 10.52 17.99 -0.59
N GLY A 541 9.90 18.11 -1.76
CA GLY A 541 9.99 17.19 -2.88
C GLY A 541 8.67 17.12 -3.63
N SER A 542 8.73 16.53 -4.82
CA SER A 542 7.56 16.25 -5.65
C SER A 542 7.82 14.95 -6.41
N TYR A 543 6.83 14.07 -6.44
CA TYR A 543 6.82 12.86 -7.26
C TYR A 543 5.40 12.67 -7.79
N LEU A 544 5.00 13.52 -8.75
CA LEU A 544 3.64 13.62 -9.26
C LEU A 544 3.54 13.31 -10.76
N GLY A 545 4.65 13.42 -11.49
CA GLY A 545 4.72 13.20 -12.93
C GLY A 545 5.98 12.45 -13.36
N GLU A 546 5.99 11.97 -14.60
CA GLU A 546 7.10 11.20 -15.20
C GLU A 546 8.44 11.98 -15.18
N THR A 547 8.39 13.31 -15.27
CA THR A 547 9.58 14.15 -15.22
C THR A 547 10.25 14.18 -13.84
N ASP A 548 9.49 13.90 -12.78
CA ASP A 548 10.00 13.96 -11.40
C ASP A 548 10.96 12.80 -11.10
N VAL A 549 10.85 11.68 -11.84
CA VAL A 549 11.77 10.53 -11.74
C VAL A 549 13.22 10.93 -12.02
N SER A 550 13.42 11.87 -12.91
CA SER A 550 14.75 12.37 -13.31
C SER A 550 15.21 13.60 -12.54
N ASP A 551 14.39 14.12 -11.61
CA ASP A 551 14.77 15.30 -10.82
C ASP A 551 15.77 14.92 -9.72
N THR A 552 17.01 15.34 -9.90
CA THR A 552 18.12 15.16 -8.94
C THR A 552 18.37 16.41 -8.08
N SER A 553 17.45 17.37 -8.06
CA SER A 553 17.59 18.58 -7.27
C SER A 553 17.62 18.27 -5.77
N THR A 554 18.43 19.06 -5.04
CA THR A 554 18.53 18.90 -3.58
C THR A 554 17.20 19.23 -2.93
N GLN A 555 16.68 18.29 -2.15
CA GLN A 555 15.51 18.48 -1.28
C GLN A 555 15.94 18.69 0.16
N THR A 556 15.06 19.26 1.00
CA THR A 556 15.41 19.73 2.34
C THR A 556 14.37 19.29 3.36
N ILE A 557 14.81 18.91 4.56
CA ILE A 557 13.94 18.75 5.73
C ILE A 557 14.06 20.05 6.54
N TYR A 558 12.92 20.67 6.81
CA TYR A 558 12.81 21.91 7.58
C TYR A 558 12.20 21.65 8.94
N GLY A 559 12.71 22.34 9.96
CA GLY A 559 12.05 22.54 11.24
C GLY A 559 11.93 24.07 11.45
N ILE A 560 10.72 24.59 11.33
CA ILE A 560 10.47 26.03 11.50
C ILE A 560 9.80 26.29 12.84
N TRP A 561 10.20 27.36 13.51
CA TRP A 561 9.60 27.78 14.77
C TRP A 561 8.51 28.81 14.52
N ASP A 562 7.27 28.44 14.88
CA ASP A 562 6.09 29.30 14.86
C ASP A 562 5.71 29.67 16.30
N TYR A 563 5.68 30.99 16.62
CA TYR A 563 5.54 31.52 17.97
C TYR A 563 4.47 32.63 18.05
#